data_dd22bdedeafce7f4040c243e812388cd
#
_entry.id   dd22bdedeafce7f4040c243e812388cd
#
_cell.length_a   1.000
_cell.length_b   1.000
_cell.length_c   1.000
_cell.angle_alpha   90.00
_cell.angle_beta   90.00
_cell.angle_gamma   90.00
#
_symmetry.space_group_name_H-M   'P 1'
#
loop_
_entity.id
_entity.type
_entity.pdbx_description
1 polymer ?
#
loop_
_entity_poly.entity_id
_entity_poly.type
_entity_poly.pdbx_seq_one_letter_code
_entity_poly.pdbx_strand_id
1 'polypeptide(L)'
;MRSVPSDADKNWRLFLWFRVLFSARFYYPVMAVLFLDLGLTATQYTLLNVAWAAASLLSDVPAGVLADRIGRKPLLVAAGCCMVAEMALLCAAPRNGGAVLFLFCLANRLLSGLAEGLASGADEAIVYDSLAERGRTGEWQHVLEQLTRWQSIGFVVAMLAGGAVYAPGFVNEALACLGLHTSLDQATTLRFPIYLTLASAIGVLLLALNFREPSRRLPHAIEDPERHHAASVTGAFAFVLQAGRWLLGSPVALFVVTAGFLFESSVRLFLTFSSSYFRLIDIPEIAFGALGAVMGGLGFFVSPWARRMIVTGSIGRSFRIMGVVIFVGLCGLAWHPRHWGLLFAFPLGAAMTLIGFSVSTYLNTLVDSHHRATVLSFKGLAFNFAYGGVSLLFALALNMVPGKTPQDQLASAFGLLPFWLLLVWGILLLSFRKHRALINSANLAASP
;
A
#
# COMPACT_ATOMS: atom_id res chain seq x y z
N MET A 1 35.57 19.53 -18.54
CA MET A 1 34.80 18.47 -19.23
C MET A 1 33.84 17.87 -18.23
N ARG A 2 32.53 18.09 -18.36
CA ARG A 2 31.53 17.37 -17.54
C ARG A 2 31.56 15.93 -18.05
N SER A 3 31.97 14.99 -17.19
CA SER A 3 31.90 13.55 -17.51
C SER A 3 30.47 13.18 -17.89
N VAL A 4 30.30 12.52 -19.02
CA VAL A 4 28.99 11.96 -19.42
C VAL A 4 28.51 11.08 -18.27
N PRO A 5 27.28 11.32 -17.74
CA PRO A 5 26.77 10.51 -16.65
C PRO A 5 26.84 9.02 -17.00
N SER A 6 27.36 8.21 -16.10
CA SER A 6 27.45 6.77 -16.32
C SER A 6 26.04 6.16 -16.40
N ASP A 7 25.90 5.01 -17.06
CA ASP A 7 24.59 4.34 -17.17
C ASP A 7 23.99 4.00 -15.79
N ALA A 8 24.83 3.70 -14.79
CA ALA A 8 24.38 3.52 -13.42
C ALA A 8 23.82 4.83 -12.83
N ASP A 9 24.48 5.97 -13.07
CA ASP A 9 23.99 7.28 -12.61
C ASP A 9 22.70 7.68 -13.32
N LYS A 10 22.51 7.23 -14.56
CA LYS A 10 21.27 7.43 -15.29
C LYS A 10 20.15 6.58 -14.71
N ASN A 11 20.38 5.27 -14.52
CA ASN A 11 19.36 4.36 -14.03
C ASN A 11 18.89 4.72 -12.61
N TRP A 12 19.79 5.13 -11.70
CA TRP A 12 19.34 5.48 -10.36
C TRP A 12 18.53 6.78 -10.32
N ARG A 13 18.85 7.78 -11.16
CA ARG A 13 18.01 8.98 -11.27
C ARG A 13 16.64 8.70 -11.89
N LEU A 14 16.60 7.84 -12.91
CA LEU A 14 15.35 7.39 -13.53
C LEU A 14 14.49 6.62 -12.51
N PHE A 15 15.09 5.75 -11.72
CA PHE A 15 14.43 5.00 -10.65
C PHE A 15 13.81 5.92 -9.60
N LEU A 16 14.58 6.89 -9.13
CA LEU A 16 14.09 7.84 -8.14
C LEU A 16 12.82 8.54 -8.63
N TRP A 17 12.86 9.13 -9.83
CA TRP A 17 11.69 9.83 -10.38
C TRP A 17 10.57 8.87 -10.79
N PHE A 18 10.90 7.68 -11.29
CA PHE A 18 9.93 6.64 -11.56
C PHE A 18 9.12 6.30 -10.31
N ARG A 19 9.78 6.01 -9.19
CA ARG A 19 9.13 5.67 -7.92
C ARG A 19 8.35 6.84 -7.32
N VAL A 20 8.89 8.06 -7.41
CA VAL A 20 8.19 9.27 -6.95
C VAL A 20 6.89 9.46 -7.73
N LEU A 21 6.94 9.43 -9.07
CA LEU A 21 5.74 9.60 -9.91
C LEU A 21 4.79 8.39 -9.82
N PHE A 22 5.31 7.18 -9.73
CA PHE A 22 4.51 5.96 -9.56
C PHE A 22 3.68 5.98 -8.27
N SER A 23 4.27 6.54 -7.19
CA SER A 23 3.60 6.71 -5.90
C SER A 23 2.73 7.98 -5.82
N ALA A 24 2.91 8.95 -6.73
CA ALA A 24 2.18 10.21 -6.75
C ALA A 24 0.77 10.05 -7.34
N ARG A 25 -0.10 9.38 -6.59
CA ARG A 25 -1.51 9.15 -6.91
C ARG A 25 -2.35 10.30 -6.36
N PHE A 26 -2.56 11.36 -7.12
CA PHE A 26 -3.27 12.57 -6.68
C PHE A 26 -4.72 12.33 -6.24
N TYR A 27 -5.36 11.24 -6.65
CA TYR A 27 -6.71 10.88 -6.22
C TYR A 27 -6.77 10.14 -4.87
N TYR A 28 -5.65 9.74 -4.28
CA TYR A 28 -5.63 8.98 -3.02
C TYR A 28 -6.31 9.71 -1.85
N PRO A 29 -6.11 11.04 -1.62
CA PRO A 29 -6.74 11.71 -0.48
C PRO A 29 -8.27 11.74 -0.57
N VAL A 30 -8.81 11.59 -1.77
CA VAL A 30 -10.26 11.63 -2.05
C VAL A 30 -10.78 10.30 -2.62
N MET A 31 -9.98 9.25 -2.55
CA MET A 31 -10.22 8.01 -3.29
C MET A 31 -11.62 7.42 -3.08
N ALA A 32 -12.05 7.23 -1.83
CA ALA A 32 -13.37 6.64 -1.57
C ALA A 32 -14.50 7.57 -2.02
N VAL A 33 -14.45 8.85 -1.64
CA VAL A 33 -15.49 9.81 -2.03
C VAL A 33 -15.54 10.00 -3.56
N LEU A 34 -14.40 9.99 -4.24
CA LEU A 34 -14.33 10.10 -5.70
C LEU A 34 -15.08 8.95 -6.39
N PHE A 35 -14.85 7.71 -5.98
CA PHE A 35 -15.54 6.56 -6.56
C PHE A 35 -17.05 6.56 -6.23
N LEU A 36 -17.44 7.00 -5.02
CA LEU A 36 -18.85 7.16 -4.64
C LEU A 36 -19.50 8.31 -5.41
N ASP A 37 -18.83 9.44 -5.60
CA ASP A 37 -19.33 10.59 -6.36
C ASP A 37 -19.40 10.33 -7.88
N LEU A 38 -18.63 9.36 -8.40
CA LEU A 38 -18.83 8.83 -9.74
C LEU A 38 -20.13 8.03 -9.88
N GLY A 39 -20.68 7.51 -8.78
CA GLY A 39 -21.94 6.78 -8.72
C GLY A 39 -21.83 5.32 -8.32
N LEU A 40 -20.68 4.87 -7.78
CA LEU A 40 -20.55 3.53 -7.22
C LEU A 40 -21.15 3.46 -5.81
N THR A 41 -21.66 2.29 -5.45
CA THR A 41 -22.00 1.97 -4.06
C THR A 41 -20.74 1.65 -3.23
N ALA A 42 -20.84 1.76 -1.91
CA ALA A 42 -19.75 1.38 -1.01
C ALA A 42 -19.35 -0.11 -1.17
N THR A 43 -20.35 -0.97 -1.41
CA THR A 43 -20.11 -2.40 -1.70
C THR A 43 -19.31 -2.58 -2.99
N GLN A 44 -19.71 -1.90 -4.09
CA GLN A 44 -18.98 -1.96 -5.36
C GLN A 44 -17.55 -1.45 -5.18
N TYR A 45 -17.37 -0.32 -4.50
CA TYR A 45 -16.03 0.21 -4.21
C TYR A 45 -15.17 -0.78 -3.41
N THR A 46 -15.76 -1.46 -2.43
CA THR A 46 -15.05 -2.50 -1.66
C THR A 46 -14.64 -3.69 -2.55
N LEU A 47 -15.54 -4.16 -3.43
CA LEU A 47 -15.23 -5.23 -4.39
C LEU A 47 -14.12 -4.86 -5.37
N LEU A 48 -14.03 -3.58 -5.76
CA LEU A 48 -12.91 -3.08 -6.57
C LEU A 48 -11.56 -3.21 -5.83
N ASN A 49 -11.53 -3.02 -4.52
CA ASN A 49 -10.31 -3.21 -3.73
C ASN A 49 -9.95 -4.70 -3.58
N VAL A 50 -10.95 -5.60 -3.52
CA VAL A 50 -10.72 -7.05 -3.61
C VAL A 50 -10.09 -7.42 -4.95
N ALA A 51 -10.62 -6.87 -6.07
CA ALA A 51 -10.09 -7.12 -7.40
C ALA A 51 -8.65 -6.61 -7.55
N TRP A 52 -8.34 -5.42 -7.02
CA TRP A 52 -6.97 -4.89 -6.97
C TRP A 52 -6.02 -5.80 -6.19
N ALA A 53 -6.43 -6.25 -4.99
CA ALA A 53 -5.61 -7.13 -4.16
C ALA A 53 -5.35 -8.47 -4.85
N ALA A 54 -6.36 -9.04 -5.51
CA ALA A 54 -6.22 -10.27 -6.28
C ALA A 54 -5.28 -10.10 -7.47
N ALA A 55 -5.42 -9.02 -8.25
CA ALA A 55 -4.57 -8.74 -9.40
C ALA A 55 -3.10 -8.53 -8.98
N SER A 56 -2.85 -7.76 -7.90
CA SER A 56 -1.51 -7.56 -7.34
C SER A 56 -0.90 -8.88 -6.88
N LEU A 57 -1.65 -9.67 -6.09
CA LEU A 57 -1.20 -10.96 -5.58
C LEU A 57 -0.85 -11.95 -6.70
N LEU A 58 -1.70 -12.05 -7.71
CA LEU A 58 -1.52 -12.99 -8.82
C LEU A 58 -0.41 -12.58 -9.79
N SER A 59 -0.09 -11.29 -9.87
CA SER A 59 0.97 -10.77 -10.76
C SER A 59 2.36 -10.75 -10.13
N ASP A 60 2.47 -10.66 -8.82
CA ASP A 60 3.74 -10.48 -8.10
C ASP A 60 4.73 -11.64 -8.37
N VAL A 61 4.27 -12.89 -8.20
CA VAL A 61 5.09 -14.08 -8.40
C VAL A 61 5.47 -14.30 -9.88
N PRO A 62 4.53 -14.24 -10.85
CA PRO A 62 4.88 -14.34 -12.27
C PRO A 62 5.79 -13.21 -12.76
N ALA A 63 5.63 -11.99 -12.23
CA ALA A 63 6.46 -10.84 -12.62
C ALA A 63 7.94 -11.08 -12.29
N GLY A 64 8.26 -11.64 -11.12
CA GLY A 64 9.65 -11.99 -10.77
C GLY A 64 10.28 -12.97 -11.77
N VAL A 65 9.56 -14.05 -12.11
CA VAL A 65 10.03 -15.03 -13.10
C VAL A 65 10.18 -14.41 -14.50
N LEU A 66 9.25 -13.53 -14.86
CA LEU A 66 9.29 -12.85 -16.15
C LEU A 66 10.46 -11.86 -16.22
N ALA A 67 10.76 -11.16 -15.12
CA ALA A 67 11.92 -10.27 -15.00
C ALA A 67 13.23 -10.99 -15.31
N ASP A 68 13.38 -12.22 -14.82
CA ASP A 68 14.57 -13.03 -15.05
C ASP A 68 14.67 -13.53 -16.51
N ARG A 69 13.54 -13.73 -17.19
CA ARG A 69 13.50 -14.25 -18.57
C ARG A 69 13.67 -13.16 -19.63
N ILE A 70 12.86 -12.12 -19.58
CA ILE A 70 12.80 -11.07 -20.62
C ILE A 70 13.56 -9.79 -20.25
N GLY A 71 14.00 -9.69 -19.00
CA GLY A 71 14.65 -8.48 -18.44
C GLY A 71 13.68 -7.65 -17.60
N ARG A 72 14.24 -6.69 -16.88
CA ARG A 72 13.49 -5.85 -15.93
C ARG A 72 12.86 -4.63 -16.60
N LYS A 73 13.57 -4.02 -17.56
CA LYS A 73 13.05 -2.86 -18.30
C LYS A 73 11.71 -3.13 -18.99
N PRO A 74 11.47 -4.26 -19.71
CA PRO A 74 10.18 -4.56 -20.32
C PRO A 74 9.04 -4.59 -19.31
N LEU A 75 9.28 -5.09 -18.08
CA LEU A 75 8.29 -5.11 -17.01
C LEU A 75 7.94 -3.71 -16.53
N LEU A 76 8.95 -2.84 -16.34
CA LEU A 76 8.73 -1.45 -15.94
C LEU A 76 7.95 -0.68 -17.02
N VAL A 77 8.24 -0.94 -18.29
CA VAL A 77 7.47 -0.37 -19.41
C VAL A 77 6.03 -0.87 -19.39
N ALA A 78 5.82 -2.17 -19.20
CA ALA A 78 4.49 -2.76 -19.09
C ALA A 78 3.71 -2.18 -17.88
N ALA A 79 4.37 -2.00 -16.73
CA ALA A 79 3.78 -1.34 -15.56
C ALA A 79 3.36 0.10 -15.88
N GLY A 80 4.22 0.86 -16.58
CA GLY A 80 3.89 2.22 -17.05
C GLY A 80 2.72 2.24 -18.04
N CYS A 81 2.66 1.31 -18.98
CA CYS A 81 1.52 1.17 -19.90
C CYS A 81 0.21 0.84 -19.14
N CYS A 82 0.27 -0.09 -18.18
CA CYS A 82 -0.87 -0.41 -17.32
C CYS A 82 -1.34 0.83 -16.53
N MET A 83 -0.41 1.61 -15.99
CA MET A 83 -0.74 2.83 -15.24
C MET A 83 -1.38 3.91 -16.12
N VAL A 84 -0.93 4.09 -17.35
CA VAL A 84 -1.57 5.00 -18.31
C VAL A 84 -2.96 4.50 -18.70
N ALA A 85 -3.10 3.20 -19.00
CA ALA A 85 -4.37 2.59 -19.39
C ALA A 85 -5.39 2.66 -18.24
N GLU A 86 -4.98 2.36 -16.99
CA GLU A 86 -5.86 2.43 -15.82
C GLU A 86 -6.41 3.85 -15.61
N MET A 87 -5.56 4.88 -15.78
CA MET A 87 -5.99 6.26 -15.62
C MET A 87 -6.82 6.75 -16.81
N ALA A 88 -6.50 6.35 -18.03
CA ALA A 88 -7.32 6.65 -19.20
C ALA A 88 -8.75 6.08 -19.08
N LEU A 89 -8.88 4.84 -18.58
CA LEU A 89 -10.18 4.23 -18.30
C LEU A 89 -10.96 5.04 -17.27
N LEU A 90 -10.30 5.49 -16.18
CA LEU A 90 -10.97 6.26 -15.15
C LEU A 90 -11.37 7.66 -15.65
N CYS A 91 -10.57 8.30 -16.52
CA CYS A 91 -10.94 9.54 -17.21
C CYS A 91 -12.18 9.37 -18.09
N ALA A 92 -12.31 8.23 -18.78
CA ALA A 92 -13.41 7.92 -19.69
C ALA A 92 -14.64 7.34 -18.98
N ALA A 93 -14.54 6.99 -17.68
CA ALA A 93 -15.62 6.35 -16.94
C ALA A 93 -16.89 7.24 -16.90
N PRO A 94 -18.06 6.71 -17.32
CA PRO A 94 -19.31 7.47 -17.32
C PRO A 94 -19.79 7.68 -15.91
N ARG A 95 -20.15 8.90 -15.54
CA ARG A 95 -20.75 9.21 -14.23
C ARG A 95 -22.15 8.61 -14.15
N ASN A 96 -22.51 8.01 -13.03
CA ASN A 96 -23.79 7.33 -12.80
C ASN A 96 -24.12 6.24 -13.85
N GLY A 97 -23.07 5.66 -14.45
CA GLY A 97 -23.20 4.70 -15.55
C GLY A 97 -23.59 3.27 -15.12
N GLY A 98 -24.00 3.04 -13.88
CA GLY A 98 -24.42 1.72 -13.40
C GLY A 98 -23.37 0.63 -13.63
N ALA A 99 -23.74 -0.46 -14.32
CA ALA A 99 -22.86 -1.57 -14.61
C ALA A 99 -21.66 -1.17 -15.51
N VAL A 100 -21.85 -0.23 -16.43
CA VAL A 100 -20.77 0.24 -17.32
C VAL A 100 -19.71 0.98 -16.49
N LEU A 101 -20.11 1.88 -15.57
CA LEU A 101 -19.19 2.53 -14.65
C LEU A 101 -18.41 1.50 -13.83
N PHE A 102 -19.11 0.50 -13.27
CA PHE A 102 -18.46 -0.54 -12.48
C PHE A 102 -17.41 -1.31 -13.30
N LEU A 103 -17.70 -1.65 -14.55
CA LEU A 103 -16.74 -2.35 -15.43
C LEU A 103 -15.50 -1.49 -15.75
N PHE A 104 -15.67 -0.18 -16.00
CA PHE A 104 -14.54 0.74 -16.18
C PHE A 104 -13.66 0.81 -14.91
N CYS A 105 -14.29 0.92 -13.75
CA CYS A 105 -13.58 0.94 -12.47
C CYS A 105 -12.93 -0.41 -12.13
N LEU A 106 -13.58 -1.53 -12.51
CA LEU A 106 -13.02 -2.87 -12.34
C LEU A 106 -11.77 -3.06 -13.19
N ALA A 107 -11.83 -2.70 -14.46
CA ALA A 107 -10.68 -2.74 -15.36
C ALA A 107 -9.55 -1.83 -14.86
N ASN A 108 -9.87 -0.61 -14.40
CA ASN A 108 -8.90 0.28 -13.74
C ASN A 108 -8.21 -0.43 -12.55
N ARG A 109 -8.97 -1.08 -11.66
CA ARG A 109 -8.41 -1.74 -10.47
C ARG A 109 -7.56 -2.95 -10.80
N LEU A 110 -7.97 -3.75 -11.79
CA LEU A 110 -7.18 -4.90 -12.26
C LEU A 110 -5.85 -4.44 -12.88
N LEU A 111 -5.89 -3.40 -13.73
CA LEU A 111 -4.67 -2.82 -14.31
C LEU A 111 -3.76 -2.19 -13.26
N SER A 112 -4.35 -1.52 -12.25
CA SER A 112 -3.60 -0.95 -11.13
C SER A 112 -2.88 -2.01 -10.32
N GLY A 113 -3.55 -3.12 -9.99
CA GLY A 113 -2.94 -4.26 -9.30
C GLY A 113 -1.84 -4.93 -10.12
N LEU A 114 -2.08 -5.09 -11.42
CA LEU A 114 -1.09 -5.63 -12.36
C LEU A 114 0.14 -4.71 -12.46
N ALA A 115 -0.05 -3.39 -12.57
CA ALA A 115 1.05 -2.42 -12.62
C ALA A 115 1.93 -2.50 -11.36
N GLU A 116 1.31 -2.62 -10.17
CA GLU A 116 2.02 -2.77 -8.91
C GLU A 116 2.86 -4.05 -8.89
N GLY A 117 2.28 -5.20 -9.25
CA GLY A 117 3.01 -6.48 -9.30
C GLY A 117 4.14 -6.50 -10.32
N LEU A 118 3.94 -5.92 -11.53
CA LEU A 118 4.97 -5.84 -12.56
C LEU A 118 6.15 -4.93 -12.16
N ALA A 119 5.90 -3.86 -11.42
CA ALA A 119 6.94 -2.96 -10.94
C ALA A 119 7.67 -3.52 -9.70
N SER A 120 6.97 -4.34 -8.90
CA SER A 120 7.47 -4.88 -7.63
C SER A 120 8.79 -5.65 -7.82
N GLY A 121 9.84 -5.16 -7.17
CA GLY A 121 11.18 -5.75 -7.22
C GLY A 121 11.96 -5.53 -8.53
N ALA A 122 11.30 -5.35 -9.68
CA ALA A 122 11.98 -5.13 -10.96
C ALA A 122 12.69 -3.76 -10.98
N ASP A 123 12.10 -2.77 -10.37
CA ASP A 123 12.60 -1.40 -10.29
C ASP A 123 13.83 -1.25 -9.38
N GLU A 124 13.82 -1.87 -8.21
CA GLU A 124 14.98 -1.90 -7.33
C GLU A 124 16.11 -2.72 -7.93
N ALA A 125 15.76 -3.87 -8.51
CA ALA A 125 16.72 -4.80 -9.07
C ALA A 125 17.47 -4.21 -10.28
N ILE A 126 16.82 -3.45 -11.17
CA ILE A 126 17.49 -2.84 -12.34
C ILE A 126 18.59 -1.84 -11.92
N VAL A 127 18.35 -1.13 -10.80
CA VAL A 127 19.33 -0.17 -10.27
C VAL A 127 20.46 -0.88 -9.53
N TYR A 128 20.10 -1.84 -8.66
CA TYR A 128 21.10 -2.62 -7.92
C TYR A 128 22.08 -3.31 -8.86
N ASP A 129 21.58 -3.94 -9.93
CA ASP A 129 22.44 -4.58 -10.92
C ASP A 129 23.29 -3.56 -11.71
N SER A 130 22.74 -2.40 -12.04
CA SER A 130 23.50 -1.33 -12.68
C SER A 130 24.66 -0.81 -11.80
N LEU A 131 24.48 -0.79 -10.49
CA LEU A 131 25.53 -0.47 -9.52
C LEU A 131 26.54 -1.62 -9.40
N ALA A 132 26.05 -2.86 -9.37
CA ALA A 132 26.89 -4.06 -9.26
C ALA A 132 27.83 -4.23 -10.46
N GLU A 133 27.35 -3.97 -11.69
CA GLU A 133 28.19 -3.97 -12.90
C GLU A 133 29.41 -3.03 -12.81
N ARG A 134 29.34 -2.02 -11.96
CA ARG A 134 30.39 -1.02 -11.78
C ARG A 134 31.13 -1.14 -10.45
N GLY A 135 30.86 -2.18 -9.66
CA GLY A 135 31.45 -2.37 -8.34
C GLY A 135 31.01 -1.34 -7.30
N ARG A 136 29.85 -0.67 -7.51
CA ARG A 136 29.33 0.43 -6.67
C ARG A 136 28.16 -0.01 -5.76
N THR A 137 28.06 -1.29 -5.42
CA THR A 137 26.98 -1.82 -4.55
C THR A 137 26.91 -1.16 -3.18
N GLY A 138 28.03 -0.65 -2.67
CA GLY A 138 28.07 0.11 -1.41
C GLY A 138 27.25 1.40 -1.42
N GLU A 139 26.87 1.93 -2.60
CA GLU A 139 26.04 3.12 -2.72
C GLU A 139 24.53 2.81 -2.63
N TRP A 140 24.15 1.53 -2.61
CA TRP A 140 22.74 1.11 -2.58
C TRP A 140 21.97 1.71 -1.40
N GLN A 141 22.57 1.75 -0.20
CA GLN A 141 21.92 2.35 0.97
C GLN A 141 21.65 3.84 0.77
N HIS A 142 22.55 4.57 0.14
CA HIS A 142 22.37 5.98 -0.19
C HIS A 142 21.22 6.18 -1.21
N VAL A 143 21.14 5.31 -2.22
CA VAL A 143 20.03 5.33 -3.19
C VAL A 143 18.68 5.16 -2.49
N LEU A 144 18.56 4.18 -1.57
CA LEU A 144 17.34 3.94 -0.81
C LEU A 144 16.98 5.12 0.13
N GLU A 145 17.98 5.75 0.74
CA GLU A 145 17.77 6.95 1.57
C GLU A 145 17.19 8.10 0.74
N GLN A 146 17.81 8.40 -0.42
CA GLN A 146 17.32 9.43 -1.34
C GLN A 146 15.92 9.09 -1.85
N LEU A 147 15.67 7.83 -2.21
CA LEU A 147 14.36 7.37 -2.63
C LEU A 147 13.30 7.67 -1.56
N THR A 148 13.53 7.22 -0.33
CA THR A 148 12.60 7.41 0.78
C THR A 148 12.27 8.88 1.00
N ARG A 149 13.29 9.73 0.96
CA ARG A 149 13.15 11.18 1.12
C ARG A 149 12.28 11.80 0.02
N TRP A 150 12.61 11.55 -1.25
CA TRP A 150 11.91 12.16 -2.38
C TRP A 150 10.51 11.58 -2.57
N GLN A 151 10.34 10.28 -2.31
CA GLN A 151 9.03 9.63 -2.35
C GLN A 151 8.09 10.19 -1.27
N SER A 152 8.60 10.47 -0.06
CA SER A 152 7.83 11.13 1.00
C SER A 152 7.41 12.55 0.60
N ILE A 153 8.31 13.33 0.01
CA ILE A 153 7.98 14.68 -0.48
C ILE A 153 6.93 14.59 -1.60
N GLY A 154 7.14 13.72 -2.58
CA GLY A 154 6.22 13.51 -3.69
C GLY A 154 4.82 13.06 -3.22
N PHE A 155 4.77 12.19 -2.21
CA PHE A 155 3.53 11.77 -1.58
C PHE A 155 2.77 12.94 -0.94
N VAL A 156 3.46 13.76 -0.13
CA VAL A 156 2.86 14.96 0.50
C VAL A 156 2.32 15.91 -0.56
N VAL A 157 3.11 16.19 -1.60
CA VAL A 157 2.68 17.07 -2.71
C VAL A 157 1.45 16.49 -3.42
N ALA A 158 1.45 15.18 -3.72
CA ALA A 158 0.32 14.54 -4.37
C ALA A 158 -0.94 14.58 -3.51
N MET A 159 -0.81 14.35 -2.19
CA MET A 159 -1.93 14.44 -1.26
C MET A 159 -2.51 15.85 -1.19
N LEU A 160 -1.68 16.87 -0.99
CA LEU A 160 -2.12 18.27 -0.89
C LEU A 160 -2.78 18.74 -2.20
N ALA A 161 -2.10 18.53 -3.33
CA ALA A 161 -2.61 18.95 -4.63
C ALA A 161 -3.90 18.20 -4.99
N GLY A 162 -3.95 16.89 -4.75
CA GLY A 162 -5.13 16.07 -5.05
C GLY A 162 -6.38 16.48 -4.27
N GLY A 163 -6.24 16.76 -2.96
CA GLY A 163 -7.35 17.27 -2.15
C GLY A 163 -7.78 18.67 -2.55
N ALA A 164 -6.81 19.57 -2.87
CA ALA A 164 -7.08 20.94 -3.26
C ALA A 164 -7.86 21.01 -4.59
N VAL A 165 -7.40 20.30 -5.64
CA VAL A 165 -8.05 20.35 -6.96
C VAL A 165 -9.38 19.61 -7.01
N TYR A 166 -9.67 18.74 -6.03
CA TYR A 166 -10.95 18.07 -5.90
C TYR A 166 -12.05 19.02 -5.39
N ALA A 167 -11.71 19.98 -4.52
CA ALA A 167 -12.64 20.89 -3.88
C ALA A 167 -13.02 22.08 -4.81
N PRO A 168 -14.30 22.21 -5.26
CA PRO A 168 -14.71 23.27 -6.19
C PRO A 168 -14.42 24.67 -5.66
N GLY A 169 -14.63 24.90 -4.34
CA GLY A 169 -14.39 26.20 -3.71
C GLY A 169 -12.95 26.68 -3.92
N PHE A 170 -11.97 25.83 -3.62
CA PHE A 170 -10.54 26.15 -3.81
C PHE A 170 -10.20 26.42 -5.27
N VAL A 171 -10.71 25.60 -6.19
CA VAL A 171 -10.44 25.75 -7.63
C VAL A 171 -11.02 27.06 -8.16
N ASN A 172 -12.26 27.39 -7.79
CA ASN A 172 -12.92 28.62 -8.19
C ASN A 172 -12.21 29.87 -7.65
N GLU A 173 -11.76 29.83 -6.38
CA GLU A 173 -10.95 30.91 -5.79
C GLU A 173 -9.62 31.09 -6.51
N ALA A 174 -8.92 29.99 -6.79
CA ALA A 174 -7.65 30.02 -7.52
C ALA A 174 -7.82 30.59 -8.94
N LEU A 175 -8.90 30.24 -9.66
CA LEU A 175 -9.23 30.78 -10.97
C LEU A 175 -9.61 32.27 -10.90
N ALA A 176 -10.36 32.68 -9.87
CA ALA A 176 -10.70 34.09 -9.66
C ALA A 176 -9.45 34.95 -9.42
N CYS A 177 -8.45 34.45 -8.67
CA CYS A 177 -7.16 35.11 -8.50
C CYS A 177 -6.39 35.30 -9.83
N LEU A 178 -6.65 34.46 -10.83
CA LEU A 178 -6.09 34.56 -12.18
C LEU A 178 -6.97 35.42 -13.13
N GLY A 179 -8.04 36.02 -12.60
CA GLY A 179 -8.98 36.84 -13.38
C GLY A 179 -10.01 36.03 -14.17
N LEU A 180 -10.11 34.72 -13.92
CA LEU A 180 -11.06 33.82 -14.56
C LEU A 180 -12.27 33.58 -13.62
N HIS A 181 -13.36 34.32 -13.85
CA HIS A 181 -14.60 34.21 -13.07
C HIS A 181 -15.48 33.04 -13.60
N THR A 182 -15.08 31.81 -13.30
CA THR A 182 -15.83 30.59 -13.62
C THR A 182 -16.40 29.99 -12.33
N SER A 183 -17.54 29.32 -12.43
CA SER A 183 -18.11 28.55 -11.33
C SER A 183 -18.11 27.07 -11.70
N LEU A 184 -17.00 26.38 -11.38
CA LEU A 184 -16.90 24.93 -11.57
C LEU A 184 -17.66 24.24 -10.42
N ASP A 185 -18.38 23.18 -10.78
CA ASP A 185 -19.08 22.31 -9.84
C ASP A 185 -18.26 21.08 -9.46
N GLN A 186 -18.71 20.33 -8.47
CA GLN A 186 -18.08 19.07 -8.06
C GLN A 186 -18.05 18.03 -9.19
N ALA A 187 -19.01 18.07 -10.12
CA ALA A 187 -19.04 17.16 -11.25
C ALA A 187 -17.86 17.32 -12.19
N THR A 188 -17.32 18.54 -12.28
CA THR A 188 -16.14 18.88 -13.08
C THR A 188 -14.86 18.63 -12.31
N THR A 189 -14.76 19.14 -11.07
CA THR A 189 -13.51 19.10 -10.30
C THR A 189 -13.15 17.71 -9.81
N LEU A 190 -14.12 16.80 -9.64
CA LEU A 190 -13.84 15.42 -9.23
C LEU A 190 -12.88 14.68 -10.16
N ARG A 191 -12.75 15.09 -11.43
CA ARG A 191 -11.83 14.48 -12.41
C ARG A 191 -10.42 15.05 -12.37
N PHE A 192 -10.20 16.20 -11.77
CA PHE A 192 -8.88 16.87 -11.76
C PHE A 192 -7.78 16.03 -11.10
N PRO A 193 -8.01 15.38 -9.93
CA PRO A 193 -7.02 14.46 -9.37
C PRO A 193 -6.69 13.27 -10.30
N ILE A 194 -7.68 12.82 -11.09
CA ILE A 194 -7.49 11.73 -12.06
C ILE A 194 -6.58 12.22 -13.21
N TYR A 195 -6.81 13.42 -13.73
CA TYR A 195 -5.97 14.00 -14.80
C TYR A 195 -4.54 14.24 -14.33
N LEU A 196 -4.33 14.71 -13.09
CA LEU A 196 -2.98 14.86 -12.52
C LEU A 196 -2.28 13.50 -12.39
N THR A 197 -3.02 12.45 -11.99
CA THR A 197 -2.47 11.10 -11.91
C THR A 197 -2.18 10.52 -13.29
N LEU A 198 -3.00 10.82 -14.31
CA LEU A 198 -2.71 10.44 -15.70
C LEU A 198 -1.41 11.11 -16.20
N ALA A 199 -1.20 12.38 -15.87
CA ALA A 199 0.06 13.05 -16.20
C ALA A 199 1.26 12.37 -15.54
N SER A 200 1.15 11.99 -14.26
CA SER A 200 2.17 11.18 -13.57
C SER A 200 2.38 9.82 -14.25
N ALA A 201 1.31 9.14 -14.65
CA ALA A 201 1.39 7.85 -15.34
C ALA A 201 2.14 7.95 -16.68
N ILE A 202 1.89 9.01 -17.46
CA ILE A 202 2.64 9.28 -18.68
C ILE A 202 4.12 9.53 -18.35
N GLY A 203 4.41 10.29 -17.30
CA GLY A 203 5.77 10.50 -16.80
C GLY A 203 6.46 9.18 -16.43
N VAL A 204 5.77 8.29 -15.70
CA VAL A 204 6.25 6.94 -15.35
C VAL A 204 6.61 6.14 -16.60
N LEU A 205 5.73 6.11 -17.60
CA LEU A 205 5.98 5.40 -18.85
C LEU A 205 7.19 5.98 -19.60
N LEU A 206 7.29 7.31 -19.70
CA LEU A 206 8.44 7.96 -20.36
C LEU A 206 9.76 7.65 -19.63
N LEU A 207 9.77 7.63 -18.30
CA LEU A 207 10.94 7.24 -17.52
C LEU A 207 11.27 5.76 -17.74
N ALA A 208 10.26 4.87 -17.74
CA ALA A 208 10.43 3.44 -17.95
C ALA A 208 11.09 3.13 -19.31
N LEU A 209 10.67 3.81 -20.37
CA LEU A 209 11.25 3.68 -21.72
C LEU A 209 12.72 4.07 -21.78
N ASN A 210 13.17 4.95 -20.87
CA ASN A 210 14.56 5.46 -20.85
C ASN A 210 15.52 4.66 -19.98
N PHE A 211 15.05 3.67 -19.19
CA PHE A 211 15.95 2.76 -18.48
C PHE A 211 16.86 2.02 -19.44
N ARG A 212 18.05 1.67 -18.96
CA ARG A 212 18.96 0.77 -19.67
C ARG A 212 19.00 -0.55 -18.94
N GLU A 213 18.77 -1.64 -19.68
CA GLU A 213 18.89 -2.99 -19.15
C GLU A 213 20.38 -3.24 -18.83
N PRO A 214 20.73 -3.62 -17.58
CA PRO A 214 22.08 -4.05 -17.26
C PRO A 214 22.49 -5.27 -18.07
N SER A 215 23.78 -5.37 -18.42
CA SER A 215 24.29 -6.53 -19.12
C SER A 215 24.12 -7.78 -18.24
N ARG A 216 23.46 -8.82 -18.74
CA ARG A 216 23.17 -10.06 -17.99
C ARG A 216 24.39 -10.85 -17.50
N ARG A 217 25.61 -10.40 -17.84
CA ARG A 217 26.87 -11.08 -17.49
C ARG A 217 27.44 -10.52 -16.19
N LEU A 218 26.79 -10.75 -15.06
CA LEU A 218 27.52 -10.74 -13.79
C LEU A 218 28.21 -12.09 -13.62
N PRO A 219 29.57 -12.14 -13.56
CA PRO A 219 30.35 -13.40 -13.44
C PRO A 219 30.15 -14.13 -12.10
N HIS A 220 29.34 -13.58 -11.19
CA HIS A 220 29.11 -14.11 -9.84
C HIS A 220 27.61 -14.35 -9.54
N ALA A 221 26.80 -14.73 -10.53
CA ALA A 221 25.74 -15.67 -10.19
C ALA A 221 26.49 -16.99 -9.86
N ILE A 222 26.92 -17.12 -8.60
CA ILE A 222 27.18 -18.44 -8.02
C ILE A 222 26.00 -19.27 -8.48
N GLU A 223 26.30 -20.38 -9.17
CA GLU A 223 25.32 -21.38 -9.57
C GLU A 223 24.69 -21.92 -8.29
N ASP A 224 23.70 -21.19 -7.79
CA ASP A 224 22.87 -21.62 -6.68
C ASP A 224 21.81 -22.53 -7.32
N PRO A 225 21.89 -23.85 -7.15
CA PRO A 225 20.93 -24.79 -7.75
C PRO A 225 19.48 -24.46 -7.36
N GLU A 226 19.25 -23.80 -6.22
CA GLU A 226 17.94 -23.36 -5.76
C GLU A 226 17.38 -22.22 -6.61
N ARG A 227 18.20 -21.34 -7.17
CA ARG A 227 17.78 -20.30 -8.11
C ARG A 227 17.30 -20.85 -9.46
N HIS A 228 17.86 -21.95 -9.92
CA HIS A 228 17.38 -22.60 -11.14
C HIS A 228 15.99 -23.22 -11.00
N HIS A 229 15.63 -23.70 -9.80
CA HIS A 229 14.25 -24.15 -9.54
C HIS A 229 13.26 -22.99 -9.41
N ALA A 230 13.68 -21.82 -8.93
CA ALA A 230 12.85 -20.63 -8.86
C ALA A 230 12.60 -19.96 -10.23
N ALA A 231 13.36 -20.33 -11.28
CA ALA A 231 13.21 -19.78 -12.63
C ALA A 231 11.92 -20.24 -13.38
N SER A 232 11.04 -20.98 -12.71
CA SER A 232 9.72 -21.36 -13.20
C SER A 232 8.62 -20.81 -12.28
N VAL A 233 7.44 -20.50 -12.83
CA VAL A 233 6.28 -20.05 -12.03
C VAL A 233 5.93 -21.10 -10.97
N THR A 234 5.99 -22.38 -11.32
CA THR A 234 5.76 -23.49 -10.39
C THR A 234 6.81 -23.56 -9.27
N GLY A 235 8.08 -23.29 -9.59
CA GLY A 235 9.17 -23.21 -8.59
C GLY A 235 8.99 -22.03 -7.65
N ALA A 236 8.60 -20.86 -8.15
CA ALA A 236 8.31 -19.69 -7.32
C ALA A 236 7.13 -19.94 -6.35
N PHE A 237 6.06 -20.61 -6.80
CA PHE A 237 4.97 -21.04 -5.93
C PHE A 237 5.43 -22.10 -4.90
N ALA A 238 6.29 -23.03 -5.30
CA ALA A 238 6.87 -24.01 -4.36
C ALA A 238 7.68 -23.30 -3.26
N PHE A 239 8.41 -22.24 -3.59
CA PHE A 239 9.17 -21.43 -2.64
C PHE A 239 8.25 -20.70 -1.64
N VAL A 240 7.13 -20.14 -2.11
CA VAL A 240 6.10 -19.54 -1.24
C VAL A 240 5.50 -20.59 -0.30
N LEU A 241 5.22 -21.82 -0.79
CA LEU A 241 4.72 -22.92 0.01
C LEU A 241 5.75 -23.40 1.06
N GLN A 242 7.04 -23.41 0.71
CA GLN A 242 8.12 -23.74 1.64
C GLN A 242 8.19 -22.73 2.80
N ALA A 243 8.08 -21.43 2.52
CA ALA A 243 7.99 -20.40 3.55
C ALA A 243 6.78 -20.61 4.46
N GLY A 244 5.63 -20.92 3.87
CA GLY A 244 4.41 -21.26 4.62
C GLY A 244 4.60 -22.46 5.54
N ARG A 245 5.23 -23.54 5.07
CA ARG A 245 5.54 -24.72 5.89
C ARG A 245 6.51 -24.40 7.02
N TRP A 246 7.57 -23.65 6.75
CA TRP A 246 8.49 -23.20 7.78
C TRP A 246 7.76 -22.37 8.86
N LEU A 247 6.88 -21.47 8.43
CA LEU A 247 6.10 -20.62 9.33
C LEU A 247 5.20 -21.43 10.25
N LEU A 248 4.56 -22.50 9.73
CA LEU A 248 3.74 -23.43 10.51
C LEU A 248 4.56 -24.19 11.57
N GLY A 249 5.86 -24.41 11.32
CA GLY A 249 6.80 -25.00 12.28
C GLY A 249 7.31 -24.02 13.35
N SER A 250 7.10 -22.71 13.19
CA SER A 250 7.56 -21.68 14.12
C SER A 250 6.39 -20.92 14.76
N PRO A 251 5.91 -21.33 15.95
CA PRO A 251 4.70 -20.72 16.54
C PRO A 251 4.80 -19.22 16.79
N VAL A 252 6.00 -18.72 17.14
CA VAL A 252 6.22 -17.28 17.38
C VAL A 252 6.17 -16.50 16.08
N ALA A 253 6.84 -16.98 15.03
CA ALA A 253 6.82 -16.33 13.72
C ALA A 253 5.41 -16.38 13.11
N LEU A 254 4.70 -17.50 13.24
CA LEU A 254 3.32 -17.65 12.81
C LEU A 254 2.39 -16.67 13.54
N PHE A 255 2.56 -16.50 14.86
CA PHE A 255 1.82 -15.49 15.62
C PHE A 255 2.08 -14.08 15.10
N VAL A 256 3.35 -13.71 14.89
CA VAL A 256 3.74 -12.38 14.39
C VAL A 256 3.11 -12.08 13.03
N VAL A 257 3.17 -13.03 12.09
CA VAL A 257 2.58 -12.85 10.76
C VAL A 257 1.06 -12.79 10.85
N THR A 258 0.42 -13.71 11.59
CA THR A 258 -1.04 -13.78 11.70
C THR A 258 -1.64 -12.57 12.41
N ALA A 259 -1.03 -12.14 13.52
CA ALA A 259 -1.44 -10.92 14.21
C ALA A 259 -1.19 -9.67 13.36
N GLY A 260 -0.05 -9.64 12.67
CA GLY A 260 0.31 -8.54 11.77
C GLY A 260 -0.70 -8.35 10.65
N PHE A 261 -1.06 -9.40 9.91
CA PHE A 261 -1.99 -9.28 8.80
C PHE A 261 -3.43 -8.96 9.26
N LEU A 262 -3.87 -9.48 10.41
CA LEU A 262 -5.19 -9.16 10.96
C LEU A 262 -5.30 -7.68 11.34
N PHE A 263 -4.28 -7.15 11.99
CA PHE A 263 -4.25 -5.73 12.36
C PHE A 263 -4.10 -4.83 11.14
N GLU A 264 -3.17 -5.18 10.26
CA GLU A 264 -2.90 -4.40 9.04
C GLU A 264 -4.13 -4.33 8.15
N SER A 265 -4.79 -5.45 7.87
CA SER A 265 -5.97 -5.48 7.01
C SER A 265 -7.14 -4.69 7.60
N SER A 266 -7.33 -4.71 8.94
CA SER A 266 -8.36 -3.93 9.62
C SER A 266 -8.10 -2.42 9.53
N VAL A 267 -6.84 -1.99 9.73
CA VAL A 267 -6.44 -0.59 9.62
C VAL A 267 -6.46 -0.13 8.16
N ARG A 268 -5.96 -0.94 7.23
CA ARG A 268 -5.95 -0.64 5.80
C ARG A 268 -7.36 -0.47 5.25
N LEU A 269 -8.32 -1.28 5.72
CA LEU A 269 -9.73 -1.11 5.35
C LEU A 269 -10.23 0.28 5.73
N PHE A 270 -9.98 0.76 6.95
CA PHE A 270 -10.30 2.12 7.35
C PHE A 270 -9.60 3.16 6.46
N LEU A 271 -8.29 3.02 6.24
CA LEU A 271 -7.53 3.97 5.40
C LEU A 271 -8.09 4.05 3.98
N THR A 272 -8.57 2.94 3.43
CA THR A 272 -9.24 2.87 2.12
C THR A 272 -10.53 3.70 2.08
N PHE A 273 -11.26 3.78 3.20
CA PHE A 273 -12.48 4.58 3.35
C PHE A 273 -12.26 5.91 4.06
N SER A 274 -11.03 6.32 4.33
CA SER A 274 -10.71 7.50 5.15
C SER A 274 -11.40 8.78 4.65
N SER A 275 -11.39 9.03 3.35
CA SER A 275 -12.07 10.21 2.79
C SER A 275 -13.59 10.19 2.99
N SER A 276 -14.23 9.04 2.87
CA SER A 276 -15.67 8.90 3.17
C SER A 276 -15.95 9.08 4.66
N TYR A 277 -15.05 8.61 5.53
CA TYR A 277 -15.15 8.86 6.96
C TYR A 277 -14.99 10.34 7.29
N PHE A 278 -14.01 11.03 6.66
CA PHE A 278 -13.83 12.47 6.87
C PHE A 278 -15.06 13.27 6.45
N ARG A 279 -15.70 12.90 5.34
CA ARG A 279 -16.98 13.50 4.93
C ARG A 279 -18.10 13.20 5.95
N LEU A 280 -18.15 11.99 6.52
CA LEU A 280 -19.13 11.57 7.52
C LEU A 280 -19.06 12.41 8.82
N ILE A 281 -17.83 12.83 9.21
CA ILE A 281 -17.60 13.66 10.40
C ILE A 281 -17.54 15.17 10.08
N ASP A 282 -18.06 15.59 8.92
CA ASP A 282 -18.15 16.99 8.44
C ASP A 282 -16.79 17.70 8.28
N ILE A 283 -15.73 16.99 7.89
CA ILE A 283 -14.48 17.63 7.53
C ILE A 283 -14.57 18.14 6.09
N PRO A 284 -14.18 19.40 5.81
CA PRO A 284 -14.16 19.95 4.47
C PRO A 284 -13.22 19.16 3.54
N GLU A 285 -13.62 18.92 2.30
CA GLU A 285 -12.88 18.07 1.34
C GLU A 285 -11.48 18.62 1.01
N ILE A 286 -11.31 19.94 1.03
CA ILE A 286 -10.00 20.60 0.87
C ILE A 286 -8.98 20.11 1.93
N ALA A 287 -9.44 19.75 3.13
CA ALA A 287 -8.57 19.27 4.21
C ALA A 287 -8.14 17.81 4.02
N PHE A 288 -8.80 17.03 3.15
CA PHE A 288 -8.49 15.59 2.99
C PHE A 288 -7.04 15.36 2.57
N GLY A 289 -6.52 16.22 1.70
CA GLY A 289 -5.13 16.16 1.28
C GLY A 289 -4.14 16.39 2.43
N ALA A 290 -4.39 17.42 3.24
CA ALA A 290 -3.58 17.73 4.41
C ALA A 290 -3.64 16.61 5.46
N LEU A 291 -4.83 16.07 5.72
CA LEU A 291 -5.01 14.94 6.64
C LEU A 291 -4.29 13.68 6.15
N GLY A 292 -4.39 13.36 4.85
CA GLY A 292 -3.66 12.25 4.25
C GLY A 292 -2.14 12.42 4.33
N ALA A 293 -1.64 13.63 4.09
CA ALA A 293 -0.22 13.95 4.24
C ALA A 293 0.25 13.80 5.70
N VAL A 294 -0.51 14.30 6.66
CA VAL A 294 -0.22 14.14 8.10
C VAL A 294 -0.24 12.68 8.50
N MET A 295 -1.27 11.92 8.10
CA MET A 295 -1.36 10.48 8.41
C MET A 295 -0.19 9.69 7.84
N GLY A 296 0.23 9.97 6.59
CA GLY A 296 1.42 9.37 6.00
C GLY A 296 2.72 9.77 6.71
N GLY A 297 2.80 11.03 7.19
CA GLY A 297 3.94 11.55 7.93
C GLY A 297 4.06 11.07 9.39
N LEU A 298 2.98 10.53 9.98
CA LEU A 298 3.00 10.01 11.36
C LEU A 298 4.07 8.95 11.59
N GLY A 299 4.41 8.19 10.53
CA GLY A 299 5.47 7.18 10.59
C GLY A 299 6.79 7.70 11.11
N PHE A 300 7.14 8.95 10.76
CA PHE A 300 8.38 9.59 11.23
C PHE A 300 8.43 9.71 12.75
N PHE A 301 7.32 10.10 13.38
CA PHE A 301 7.23 10.26 14.85
C PHE A 301 7.02 8.95 15.58
N VAL A 302 6.34 7.99 14.95
CA VAL A 302 5.97 6.70 15.55
C VAL A 302 7.14 5.72 15.54
N SER A 303 8.02 5.77 14.54
CA SER A 303 9.15 4.83 14.41
C SER A 303 10.09 4.76 15.61
N PRO A 304 10.51 5.88 16.26
CA PRO A 304 11.34 5.81 17.47
C PRO A 304 10.62 5.14 18.65
N TRP A 305 9.32 5.38 18.77
CA TRP A 305 8.50 4.75 19.82
C TRP A 305 8.29 3.25 19.54
N ALA A 306 8.04 2.87 18.27
CA ALA A 306 7.99 1.48 17.85
C ALA A 306 9.28 0.73 18.20
N ARG A 307 10.44 1.34 17.90
CA ARG A 307 11.75 0.78 18.26
C ARG A 307 11.89 0.56 19.77
N ARG A 308 11.53 1.55 20.58
CA ARG A 308 11.57 1.41 22.05
C ARG A 308 10.66 0.27 22.52
N MET A 309 9.42 0.22 22.03
CA MET A 309 8.46 -0.81 22.38
C MET A 309 8.97 -2.22 22.08
N ILE A 310 9.65 -2.40 20.93
CA ILE A 310 10.21 -3.68 20.52
C ILE A 310 11.43 -4.06 21.35
N VAL A 311 12.35 -3.13 21.59
CA VAL A 311 13.60 -3.40 22.35
C VAL A 311 13.33 -3.67 23.82
N THR A 312 12.39 -2.95 24.44
CA THR A 312 12.10 -3.06 25.88
C THR A 312 10.97 -4.03 26.22
N GLY A 313 10.22 -4.50 25.21
CA GLY A 313 9.03 -5.32 25.41
C GLY A 313 9.16 -6.71 24.79
N SER A 314 8.25 -7.60 25.20
CA SER A 314 8.06 -8.89 24.54
C SER A 314 7.13 -8.74 23.33
N ILE A 315 7.21 -9.70 22.39
CA ILE A 315 6.32 -9.78 21.23
C ILE A 315 4.85 -9.69 21.65
N GLY A 316 4.45 -10.50 22.65
CA GLY A 316 3.07 -10.48 23.14
C GLY A 316 2.63 -9.15 23.74
N ARG A 317 3.53 -8.40 24.42
CA ARG A 317 3.23 -7.06 24.95
C ARG A 317 3.05 -6.06 23.81
N SER A 318 3.91 -6.08 22.82
CA SER A 318 3.85 -5.17 21.66
C SER A 318 2.54 -5.33 20.89
N PHE A 319 2.14 -6.57 20.58
CA PHE A 319 0.89 -6.82 19.89
C PHE A 319 -0.35 -6.51 20.73
N ARG A 320 -0.30 -6.66 22.08
CA ARG A 320 -1.41 -6.21 22.94
C ARG A 320 -1.58 -4.70 22.90
N ILE A 321 -0.48 -3.94 23.00
CA ILE A 321 -0.54 -2.47 22.91
C ILE A 321 -1.11 -2.04 21.55
N MET A 322 -0.62 -2.62 20.45
CA MET A 322 -1.15 -2.34 19.11
C MET A 322 -2.64 -2.67 19.01
N GLY A 323 -3.05 -3.85 19.53
CA GLY A 323 -4.46 -4.25 19.54
C GLY A 323 -5.36 -3.29 20.28
N VAL A 324 -4.92 -2.79 21.46
CA VAL A 324 -5.68 -1.78 22.24
C VAL A 324 -5.77 -0.46 21.47
N VAL A 325 -4.66 0.04 20.91
CA VAL A 325 -4.66 1.28 20.11
C VAL A 325 -5.62 1.19 18.93
N ILE A 326 -5.57 0.07 18.18
CA ILE A 326 -6.46 -0.15 17.05
C ILE A 326 -7.91 -0.28 17.51
N PHE A 327 -8.18 -1.01 18.58
CA PHE A 327 -9.53 -1.17 19.14
C PHE A 327 -10.14 0.16 19.54
N VAL A 328 -9.41 0.99 20.28
CA VAL A 328 -9.87 2.33 20.70
C VAL A 328 -10.11 3.21 19.48
N GLY A 329 -9.21 3.16 18.48
CA GLY A 329 -9.39 3.87 17.22
C GLY A 329 -10.67 3.44 16.50
N LEU A 330 -10.92 2.14 16.36
CA LEU A 330 -12.12 1.61 15.70
C LEU A 330 -13.41 1.92 16.48
N CYS A 331 -13.38 1.91 17.82
CA CYS A 331 -14.51 2.36 18.64
C CYS A 331 -14.84 3.83 18.39
N GLY A 332 -13.82 4.68 18.28
CA GLY A 332 -14.00 6.08 17.94
C GLY A 332 -14.54 6.30 16.53
N LEU A 333 -14.12 5.48 15.55
CA LEU A 333 -14.71 5.49 14.21
C LEU A 333 -16.19 5.08 14.24
N ALA A 334 -16.53 4.04 15.00
CA ALA A 334 -17.90 3.55 15.15
C ALA A 334 -18.82 4.60 15.78
N TRP A 335 -18.30 5.41 16.70
CA TRP A 335 -19.02 6.53 17.31
C TRP A 335 -19.13 7.75 16.38
N HIS A 336 -18.21 7.89 15.40
CA HIS A 336 -18.09 8.96 14.40
C HIS A 336 -18.44 10.38 14.93
N PRO A 337 -17.81 10.83 16.03
CA PRO A 337 -18.11 12.14 16.60
C PRO A 337 -17.68 13.24 15.62
N ARG A 338 -18.60 14.19 15.38
CA ARG A 338 -18.41 15.30 14.44
C ARG A 338 -17.09 16.00 14.72
N HIS A 339 -16.26 16.24 13.69
CA HIS A 339 -14.91 16.82 13.75
C HIS A 339 -13.91 16.09 14.69
N TRP A 340 -14.34 15.67 15.90
CA TRP A 340 -13.50 15.00 16.90
C TRP A 340 -13.08 13.57 16.49
N GLY A 341 -13.74 13.02 15.48
CA GLY A 341 -13.39 11.70 14.93
C GLY A 341 -11.94 11.59 14.44
N LEU A 342 -11.31 12.73 14.12
CA LEU A 342 -9.88 12.78 13.77
C LEU A 342 -8.97 12.28 14.90
N LEU A 343 -9.33 12.48 16.18
CA LEU A 343 -8.58 11.96 17.31
C LEU A 343 -8.45 10.44 17.30
N PHE A 344 -9.37 9.75 16.66
CA PHE A 344 -9.38 8.30 16.53
C PHE A 344 -8.78 7.83 15.19
N ALA A 345 -8.88 8.65 14.14
CA ALA A 345 -8.32 8.37 12.83
C ALA A 345 -6.78 8.40 12.84
N PHE A 346 -6.16 9.38 13.51
CA PHE A 346 -4.70 9.51 13.58
C PHE A 346 -4.00 8.32 14.26
N PRO A 347 -4.44 7.79 15.42
CA PRO A 347 -3.88 6.57 15.99
C PRO A 347 -3.95 5.38 15.05
N LEU A 348 -5.01 5.25 14.23
CA LEU A 348 -5.11 4.19 13.23
C LEU A 348 -4.09 4.38 12.10
N GLY A 349 -3.89 5.62 11.61
CA GLY A 349 -2.82 5.92 10.67
C GLY A 349 -1.44 5.58 11.21
N ALA A 350 -1.18 5.95 12.49
CA ALA A 350 0.06 5.60 13.20
C ALA A 350 0.23 4.09 13.37
N ALA A 351 -0.85 3.35 13.64
CA ALA A 351 -0.82 1.90 13.82
C ALA A 351 -0.32 1.18 12.57
N MET A 352 -0.59 1.70 11.37
CA MET A 352 -0.10 1.11 10.11
C MET A 352 1.44 1.03 10.07
N THR A 353 2.12 2.14 10.42
CA THR A 353 3.59 2.17 10.53
C THR A 353 4.09 1.24 11.64
N LEU A 354 3.40 1.25 12.79
CA LEU A 354 3.76 0.45 13.95
C LEU A 354 3.72 -1.05 13.62
N ILE A 355 2.66 -1.51 12.95
CA ILE A 355 2.50 -2.89 12.52
C ILE A 355 3.60 -3.28 11.54
N GLY A 356 3.79 -2.49 10.48
CA GLY A 356 4.78 -2.75 9.43
C GLY A 356 6.20 -2.87 10.01
N PHE A 357 6.58 -1.90 10.86
CA PHE A 357 7.89 -1.87 11.52
C PHE A 357 8.07 -3.06 12.47
N SER A 358 7.07 -3.36 13.33
CA SER A 358 7.15 -4.43 14.32
C SER A 358 7.22 -5.80 13.67
N VAL A 359 6.34 -6.09 12.70
CA VAL A 359 6.32 -7.38 12.02
C VAL A 359 7.62 -7.60 11.25
N SER A 360 8.12 -6.60 10.53
CA SER A 360 9.39 -6.71 9.80
C SER A 360 10.56 -6.93 10.74
N THR A 361 10.64 -6.20 11.86
CA THR A 361 11.73 -6.34 12.82
C THR A 361 11.71 -7.71 13.50
N TYR A 362 10.54 -8.16 13.98
CA TYR A 362 10.44 -9.48 14.62
C TYR A 362 10.74 -10.62 13.65
N LEU A 363 10.26 -10.57 12.41
CA LEU A 363 10.55 -11.61 11.43
C LEU A 363 12.04 -11.64 11.06
N ASN A 364 12.68 -10.48 10.90
CA ASN A 364 14.11 -10.42 10.60
C ASN A 364 15.00 -11.05 11.69
N THR A 365 14.53 -11.05 12.95
CA THR A 365 15.27 -11.66 14.08
C THR A 365 14.90 -13.11 14.34
N LEU A 366 13.66 -13.52 14.03
CA LEU A 366 13.19 -14.88 14.25
C LEU A 366 13.58 -15.84 13.11
N VAL A 367 13.88 -15.30 11.93
CA VAL A 367 14.11 -16.09 10.71
C VAL A 367 15.60 -16.15 10.41
N ASP A 368 16.13 -17.35 10.21
CA ASP A 368 17.51 -17.58 9.77
C ASP A 368 17.79 -16.85 8.45
N SER A 369 19.05 -16.49 8.23
CA SER A 369 19.48 -15.76 7.02
C SER A 369 19.05 -16.46 5.72
N HIS A 370 19.05 -17.79 5.70
CA HIS A 370 18.69 -18.62 4.55
C HIS A 370 17.20 -18.49 4.16
N HIS A 371 16.30 -18.41 5.12
CA HIS A 371 14.84 -18.32 4.87
C HIS A 371 14.30 -16.89 4.87
N ARG A 372 15.12 -15.88 5.22
CA ARG A 372 14.66 -14.51 5.51
C ARG A 372 13.97 -13.85 4.33
N ALA A 373 14.58 -13.90 3.15
CA ALA A 373 14.01 -13.30 1.94
C ALA A 373 12.65 -13.93 1.59
N THR A 374 12.55 -15.26 1.67
CA THR A 374 11.36 -16.03 1.39
C THR A 374 10.21 -15.70 2.34
N VAL A 375 10.49 -15.64 3.65
CA VAL A 375 9.48 -15.34 4.68
C VAL A 375 9.00 -13.89 4.58
N LEU A 376 9.88 -12.94 4.25
CA LEU A 376 9.49 -11.54 4.05
C LEU A 376 8.64 -11.35 2.78
N SER A 377 8.93 -12.07 1.69
CA SER A 377 8.08 -12.10 0.50
C SER A 377 6.72 -12.71 0.81
N PHE A 378 6.69 -13.86 1.50
CA PHE A 378 5.44 -14.49 1.96
C PHE A 378 4.60 -13.54 2.82
N LYS A 379 5.23 -12.76 3.71
CA LYS A 379 4.53 -11.73 4.51
C LYS A 379 3.75 -10.76 3.63
N GLY A 380 4.37 -10.23 2.57
CA GLY A 380 3.71 -9.30 1.63
C GLY A 380 2.48 -9.92 0.97
N LEU A 381 2.63 -11.15 0.46
CA LEU A 381 1.53 -11.91 -0.13
C LEU A 381 0.40 -12.17 0.87
N ALA A 382 0.75 -12.60 2.10
CA ALA A 382 -0.22 -12.85 3.17
C ALA A 382 -1.01 -11.59 3.55
N PHE A 383 -0.36 -10.42 3.59
CA PHE A 383 -1.00 -9.15 3.91
C PHE A 383 -1.99 -8.72 2.81
N ASN A 384 -1.62 -8.83 1.54
CA ASN A 384 -2.52 -8.53 0.43
C ASN A 384 -3.72 -9.51 0.38
N PHE A 385 -3.47 -10.80 0.64
CA PHE A 385 -4.52 -11.81 0.73
C PHE A 385 -5.50 -11.51 1.88
N ALA A 386 -4.98 -11.18 3.07
CA ALA A 386 -5.81 -10.83 4.22
C ALA A 386 -6.64 -9.57 3.97
N TYR A 387 -6.04 -8.53 3.37
CA TYR A 387 -6.75 -7.33 2.99
C TYR A 387 -7.88 -7.59 2.00
N GLY A 388 -7.64 -8.41 0.98
CA GLY A 388 -8.69 -8.84 0.04
C GLY A 388 -9.82 -9.59 0.74
N GLY A 389 -9.49 -10.54 1.64
CA GLY A 389 -10.47 -11.30 2.42
C GLY A 389 -11.30 -10.45 3.36
N VAL A 390 -10.67 -9.55 4.13
CA VAL A 390 -11.36 -8.62 5.03
C VAL A 390 -12.23 -7.64 4.24
N SER A 391 -11.75 -7.15 3.09
CA SER A 391 -12.56 -6.30 2.19
C SER A 391 -13.79 -7.03 1.67
N LEU A 392 -13.67 -8.31 1.30
CA LEU A 392 -14.81 -9.12 0.86
C LEU A 392 -15.85 -9.29 1.99
N LEU A 393 -15.39 -9.62 3.21
CA LEU A 393 -16.28 -9.73 4.38
C LEU A 393 -16.97 -8.40 4.69
N PHE A 394 -16.25 -7.28 4.55
CA PHE A 394 -16.82 -5.95 4.72
C PHE A 394 -17.85 -5.60 3.63
N ALA A 395 -17.61 -6.01 2.38
CA ALA A 395 -18.60 -5.86 1.30
C ALA A 395 -19.89 -6.62 1.59
N LEU A 396 -19.77 -7.85 2.14
CA LEU A 396 -20.94 -8.63 2.59
C LEU A 396 -21.65 -7.95 3.75
N ALA A 397 -20.91 -7.43 4.73
CA ALA A 397 -21.47 -6.71 5.87
C ALA A 397 -22.23 -5.45 5.44
N LEU A 398 -21.71 -4.67 4.47
CA LEU A 398 -22.38 -3.49 3.91
C LEU A 398 -23.77 -3.82 3.35
N ASN A 399 -23.96 -5.01 2.76
CA ASN A 399 -25.28 -5.42 2.26
C ASN A 399 -26.25 -5.87 3.35
N MET A 400 -25.78 -6.16 4.56
CA MET A 400 -26.58 -6.64 5.68
C MET A 400 -26.96 -5.54 6.67
N VAL A 401 -26.21 -4.42 6.67
CA VAL A 401 -26.48 -3.33 7.62
C VAL A 401 -27.58 -2.41 7.12
N PRO A 402 -28.46 -1.91 8.03
CA PRO A 402 -29.48 -0.95 7.66
C PRO A 402 -28.85 0.41 7.34
N GLY A 403 -29.44 1.12 6.39
CA GLY A 403 -29.11 2.51 6.06
C GLY A 403 -30.04 3.05 5.00
N LYS A 404 -30.56 4.27 5.21
CA LYS A 404 -31.41 4.97 4.24
C LYS A 404 -30.59 5.60 3.12
N THR A 405 -29.35 5.94 3.43
CA THR A 405 -28.37 6.53 2.50
C THR A 405 -27.11 5.69 2.46
N PRO A 406 -26.28 5.79 1.41
CA PRO A 406 -24.97 5.15 1.36
C PRO A 406 -24.04 5.55 2.53
N GLN A 407 -24.21 6.77 3.05
CA GLN A 407 -23.46 7.26 4.20
C GLN A 407 -23.91 6.59 5.50
N ASP A 408 -25.21 6.40 5.70
CA ASP A 408 -25.77 5.67 6.86
C ASP A 408 -25.31 4.22 6.87
N GLN A 409 -25.30 3.55 5.70
CA GLN A 409 -24.78 2.19 5.57
C GLN A 409 -23.31 2.10 5.95
N LEU A 410 -22.50 3.05 5.48
CA LEU A 410 -21.09 3.10 5.80
C LEU A 410 -20.84 3.34 7.30
N ALA A 411 -21.60 4.28 7.91
CA ALA A 411 -21.53 4.54 9.35
C ALA A 411 -21.90 3.30 10.16
N SER A 412 -22.98 2.60 9.78
CA SER A 412 -23.41 1.34 10.42
C SER A 412 -22.35 0.23 10.25
N ALA A 413 -21.72 0.13 9.08
CA ALA A 413 -20.66 -0.85 8.81
C ALA A 413 -19.41 -0.57 9.63
N PHE A 414 -19.00 0.70 9.81
CA PHE A 414 -17.93 1.07 10.72
C PHE A 414 -18.22 0.64 12.16
N GLY A 415 -19.48 0.66 12.58
CA GLY A 415 -19.92 0.14 13.88
C GLY A 415 -19.59 -1.33 14.11
N LEU A 416 -19.41 -2.13 13.06
CA LEU A 416 -19.06 -3.55 13.17
C LEU A 416 -17.56 -3.79 13.36
N LEU A 417 -16.69 -2.85 12.99
CA LEU A 417 -15.24 -3.05 13.00
C LEU A 417 -14.65 -3.33 14.38
N PRO A 418 -15.08 -2.70 15.50
CA PRO A 418 -14.60 -3.06 16.82
C PRO A 418 -14.94 -4.50 17.21
N PHE A 419 -16.15 -4.96 16.89
CA PHE A 419 -16.59 -6.34 17.16
C PHE A 419 -15.82 -7.35 16.30
N TRP A 420 -15.60 -7.02 15.03
CA TRP A 420 -14.74 -7.80 14.14
C TRP A 420 -13.35 -7.96 14.74
N LEU A 421 -12.71 -6.86 15.16
CA LEU A 421 -11.38 -6.91 15.75
C LEU A 421 -11.34 -7.77 17.02
N LEU A 422 -12.32 -7.61 17.92
CA LEU A 422 -12.41 -8.43 19.14
C LEU A 422 -12.57 -9.91 18.82
N LEU A 423 -13.42 -10.25 17.85
CA LEU A 423 -13.65 -11.63 17.42
C LEU A 423 -12.35 -12.25 16.90
N VAL A 424 -11.72 -11.63 15.90
CA VAL A 424 -10.50 -12.20 15.26
C VAL A 424 -9.32 -12.20 16.22
N TRP A 425 -9.17 -11.17 17.06
CA TRP A 425 -8.15 -11.11 18.08
C TRP A 425 -8.37 -12.16 19.18
N GLY A 426 -9.61 -12.35 19.61
CA GLY A 426 -9.99 -13.41 20.54
C GLY A 426 -9.68 -14.81 19.99
N ILE A 427 -10.05 -15.08 18.75
CA ILE A 427 -9.74 -16.36 18.06
C ILE A 427 -8.22 -16.56 18.02
N LEU A 428 -7.45 -15.53 17.65
CA LEU A 428 -6.00 -15.60 17.60
C LEU A 428 -5.40 -15.94 18.96
N LEU A 429 -5.81 -15.23 20.02
CA LEU A 429 -5.30 -15.47 21.38
C LEU A 429 -5.65 -16.88 21.88
N LEU A 430 -6.82 -17.41 21.54
CA LEU A 430 -7.22 -18.77 21.87
C LEU A 430 -6.38 -19.79 21.08
N SER A 431 -6.16 -19.59 19.79
CA SER A 431 -5.36 -20.46 18.94
C SER A 431 -3.91 -20.58 19.43
N PHE A 432 -3.33 -19.48 19.91
CA PHE A 432 -1.97 -19.46 20.44
C PHE A 432 -1.86 -19.62 21.96
N ARG A 433 -2.95 -20.03 22.64
CA ARG A 433 -2.97 -20.21 24.10
C ARG A 433 -1.84 -21.10 24.62
N LYS A 434 -1.57 -22.22 23.94
CA LYS A 434 -0.50 -23.16 24.31
C LYS A 434 0.91 -22.56 24.20
N HIS A 435 1.12 -21.56 23.33
CA HIS A 435 2.41 -20.94 23.06
C HIS A 435 2.55 -19.56 23.75
N ARG A 436 1.58 -19.18 24.60
CA ARG A 436 1.52 -17.85 25.22
C ARG A 436 2.77 -17.52 26.07
N ALA A 437 3.30 -18.51 26.78
CA ALA A 437 4.53 -18.32 27.58
C ALA A 437 5.71 -17.98 26.66
N LEU A 438 5.90 -18.73 25.57
CA LEU A 438 6.95 -18.52 24.58
C LEU A 438 6.84 -17.15 23.91
N ILE A 439 5.63 -16.73 23.49
CA ILE A 439 5.37 -15.43 22.84
C ILE A 439 5.63 -14.28 23.81
N ASN A 440 5.32 -14.45 25.10
CA ASN A 440 5.54 -13.42 26.12
C ASN A 440 6.99 -13.36 26.61
N SER A 441 7.77 -14.44 26.53
CA SER A 441 9.19 -14.48 26.91
C SER A 441 10.11 -14.08 25.73
N ALA A 442 9.65 -14.21 24.50
CA ALA A 442 10.43 -13.85 23.31
C ALA A 442 10.69 -12.34 23.31
N ASN A 443 11.95 -11.97 23.58
CA ASN A 443 12.40 -10.58 23.65
C ASN A 443 13.66 -10.43 22.78
N LEU A 444 13.74 -9.36 21.98
CA LEU A 444 14.89 -9.09 21.11
C LEU A 444 16.17 -8.74 21.91
N ALA A 445 16.03 -8.29 23.14
CA ALA A 445 17.17 -8.00 24.01
C ALA A 445 17.92 -9.26 24.51
N ALA A 446 17.37 -10.45 24.28
CA ALA A 446 17.94 -11.73 24.73
C ALA A 446 18.62 -12.54 23.59
N SER A 447 18.71 -11.99 22.36
CA SER A 447 19.50 -12.61 21.28
C SER A 447 20.95 -12.10 21.40
N PRO A 448 21.94 -13.00 21.52
CA PRO A 448 23.34 -12.64 21.61
C PRO A 448 23.87 -11.97 20.35
#